data_2271f7a8d405201d6496e89a5f42075b
#
_entry.id   2271f7a8d405201d6496e89a5f42075b
#
_cell.length_a   1.000
_cell.length_b   1.000
_cell.length_c   1.000
_cell.angle_alpha   90.00
_cell.angle_beta   90.00
_cell.angle_gamma   90.00
#
_symmetry.space_group_name_H-M   'P 1'
#
loop_
_entity.id
_entity.type
_entity.pdbx_description
1 polymer ?
#
loop_
_entity_poly.entity_id
_entity_poly.type
_entity_poly.pdbx_seq_one_letter_code
_entity_poly.pdbx_strand_id
1 'polypeptide(L)'
;MATTALFQSSVFSKMNAFIPPALAAIVLILMVAAPGQESGRYYSYAIGLVVVLILAAAAINFRRLVVTFDGRHVVLRYGVIRKKIVVGEIVALEPAQIKWWRFGGTGIRMGGGMRGWVTGSGPGVKIETTRGITYVNCERAERLVALVDEFNRAAEGRQT
;
A
#
# COMPACT_ATOMS: atom_id res chain seq x y z
N MET A 1 14.15 -8.03 -19.38
CA MET A 1 13.94 -9.40 -18.87
C MET A 1 12.83 -9.34 -17.82
N ALA A 2 11.73 -10.02 -18.06
CA ALA A 2 10.63 -10.14 -17.11
C ALA A 2 11.06 -11.12 -16.00
N THR A 3 11.33 -10.65 -14.81
CA THR A 3 11.65 -11.49 -13.66
C THR A 3 10.37 -12.23 -13.28
N THR A 4 10.37 -13.56 -13.40
CA THR A 4 9.22 -14.39 -13.03
C THR A 4 9.03 -14.28 -11.50
N ALA A 5 7.89 -13.76 -11.07
CA ALA A 5 7.57 -13.66 -9.65
C ALA A 5 7.30 -15.09 -9.10
N LEU A 6 8.05 -15.50 -8.08
CA LEU A 6 7.84 -16.78 -7.39
C LEU A 6 6.61 -16.75 -6.48
N PHE A 7 6.27 -15.54 -6.01
CA PHE A 7 5.11 -15.30 -5.17
C PHE A 7 4.47 -13.96 -5.51
N GLN A 8 3.14 -13.92 -5.50
CA GLN A 8 2.37 -12.70 -5.64
C GLN A 8 1.14 -12.77 -4.72
N SER A 9 0.93 -11.76 -3.92
CA SER A 9 -0.29 -11.53 -3.14
C SER A 9 -0.78 -10.12 -3.36
N SER A 10 -2.08 -9.94 -3.48
CA SER A 10 -2.71 -8.63 -3.61
C SER A 10 -3.79 -8.47 -2.56
N VAL A 11 -3.74 -7.38 -1.82
CA VAL A 11 -4.73 -7.04 -0.79
C VAL A 11 -5.50 -5.81 -1.24
N PHE A 12 -6.81 -5.91 -1.24
CA PHE A 12 -7.70 -4.83 -1.63
C PHE A 12 -8.00 -3.92 -0.45
N SER A 13 -7.82 -2.61 -0.63
CA SER A 13 -8.16 -1.60 0.37
C SER A 13 -9.60 -1.13 0.20
N LYS A 14 -10.52 -1.67 1.01
CA LYS A 14 -11.92 -1.24 1.01
C LYS A 14 -12.06 0.25 1.34
N MET A 15 -11.34 0.74 2.34
CA MET A 15 -11.38 2.15 2.74
C MET A 15 -10.95 3.09 1.61
N ASN A 16 -9.84 2.79 0.94
CA ASN A 16 -9.35 3.61 -0.18
C ASN A 16 -10.21 3.50 -1.44
N ALA A 17 -11.06 2.49 -1.54
CA ALA A 17 -12.02 2.37 -2.62
C ALA A 17 -13.28 3.22 -2.40
N PHE A 18 -13.69 3.45 -1.14
CA PHE A 18 -14.95 4.13 -0.82
C PHE A 18 -14.78 5.59 -0.37
N ILE A 19 -13.73 5.91 0.39
CA ILE A 19 -13.55 7.26 0.94
C ILE A 19 -13.38 8.33 -0.16
N PRO A 20 -12.50 8.20 -1.17
CA PRO A 20 -12.35 9.22 -2.18
C PRO A 20 -13.61 9.48 -3.02
N PRO A 21 -14.38 8.47 -3.48
CA PRO A 21 -15.62 8.74 -4.21
C PRO A 21 -16.71 9.36 -3.33
N ALA A 22 -16.76 9.04 -2.04
CA ALA A 22 -17.68 9.69 -1.11
C ALA A 22 -17.32 11.18 -0.93
N LEU A 23 -16.04 11.50 -0.77
CA LEU A 23 -15.59 12.90 -0.72
C LEU A 23 -15.85 13.64 -2.04
N ALA A 24 -15.65 12.98 -3.18
CA ALA A 24 -15.97 13.57 -4.48
C ALA A 24 -17.48 13.90 -4.61
N ALA A 25 -18.35 12.99 -4.13
CA ALA A 25 -19.79 13.24 -4.11
C ALA A 25 -20.16 14.44 -3.22
N ILE A 26 -19.55 14.55 -2.04
CA ILE A 26 -19.75 15.70 -1.13
C ILE A 26 -19.30 17.00 -1.81
N VAL A 27 -18.14 17.02 -2.46
CA VAL A 27 -17.65 18.20 -3.19
C VAL A 27 -18.64 18.61 -4.28
N LEU A 28 -19.16 17.65 -5.07
CA LEU A 28 -20.16 17.91 -6.10
C LEU A 28 -21.46 18.50 -5.52
N ILE A 29 -21.96 17.93 -4.41
CA ILE A 29 -23.17 18.43 -3.74
C ILE A 29 -22.95 19.87 -3.27
N LEU A 30 -21.82 20.16 -2.62
CA LEU A 30 -21.49 21.50 -2.14
C LEU A 30 -21.36 22.51 -3.29
N MET A 31 -20.81 22.10 -4.43
CA MET A 31 -20.72 22.94 -5.63
C MET A 31 -22.09 23.31 -6.21
N VAL A 32 -23.03 22.35 -6.22
CA VAL A 32 -24.38 22.57 -6.72
C VAL A 32 -25.21 23.42 -5.73
N ALA A 33 -25.02 23.18 -4.43
CA ALA A 33 -25.78 23.85 -3.36
C ALA A 33 -25.26 25.26 -3.03
N ALA A 34 -24.05 25.62 -3.40
CA ALA A 34 -23.47 26.92 -3.06
C ALA A 34 -24.13 28.06 -3.87
N PRO A 35 -24.80 29.03 -3.23
CA PRO A 35 -25.33 30.22 -3.88
C PRO A 35 -24.13 31.11 -4.26
N GLY A 36 -23.71 31.07 -5.52
CA GLY A 36 -22.56 31.85 -5.98
C GLY A 36 -22.98 33.03 -6.86
N GLN A 37 -22.26 34.16 -6.72
CA GLN A 37 -22.33 35.25 -7.70
C GLN A 37 -21.89 34.74 -9.08
N GLU A 38 -22.57 35.12 -10.13
CA GLU A 38 -22.38 34.58 -11.50
C GLU A 38 -20.93 34.64 -12.00
N SER A 39 -20.17 35.70 -11.69
CA SER A 39 -18.77 35.83 -12.11
C SER A 39 -17.78 34.83 -11.50
N GLY A 40 -18.04 34.31 -10.30
CA GLY A 40 -17.15 33.35 -9.63
C GLY A 40 -17.49 31.89 -9.92
N ARG A 41 -18.63 31.60 -10.48
CA ARG A 41 -19.21 30.28 -10.61
C ARG A 41 -18.36 29.35 -11.49
N TYR A 42 -17.85 29.86 -12.61
CA TYR A 42 -17.01 29.08 -13.53
C TYR A 42 -15.69 28.59 -12.86
N TYR A 43 -15.05 29.50 -12.12
CA TYR A 43 -13.80 29.14 -11.40
C TYR A 43 -14.05 28.08 -10.31
N SER A 44 -15.15 28.20 -9.58
CA SER A 44 -15.53 27.21 -8.55
C SER A 44 -15.79 25.85 -9.17
N TYR A 45 -16.49 25.77 -10.29
CA TYR A 45 -16.72 24.53 -11.00
C TYR A 45 -15.42 23.93 -11.57
N ALA A 46 -14.54 24.73 -12.13
CA ALA A 46 -13.25 24.26 -12.64
C ALA A 46 -12.39 23.67 -11.53
N ILE A 47 -12.27 24.36 -10.39
CA ILE A 47 -11.51 23.84 -9.23
C ILE A 47 -12.14 22.56 -8.69
N GLY A 48 -13.46 22.52 -8.53
CA GLY A 48 -14.15 21.34 -8.03
C GLY A 48 -13.98 20.14 -8.96
N LEU A 49 -14.05 20.34 -10.28
CA LEU A 49 -13.79 19.28 -11.25
C LEU A 49 -12.37 18.71 -11.10
N VAL A 50 -11.36 19.58 -10.96
CA VAL A 50 -9.97 19.17 -10.75
C VAL A 50 -9.84 18.34 -9.46
N VAL A 51 -10.47 18.79 -8.37
CA VAL A 51 -10.46 18.03 -7.10
C VAL A 51 -11.10 16.65 -7.26
N VAL A 52 -12.25 16.56 -7.92
CA VAL A 52 -12.93 15.28 -8.19
C VAL A 52 -12.05 14.36 -9.03
N LEU A 53 -11.38 14.86 -10.06
CA LEU A 53 -10.47 14.07 -10.89
C LEU A 53 -9.26 13.56 -10.09
N ILE A 54 -8.69 14.38 -9.22
CA ILE A 54 -7.58 13.97 -8.34
C ILE A 54 -8.04 12.87 -7.37
N LEU A 55 -9.22 13.02 -6.74
CA LEU A 55 -9.77 12.02 -5.84
C LEU A 55 -10.08 10.72 -6.56
N ALA A 56 -10.64 10.76 -7.77
CA ALA A 56 -10.88 9.59 -8.60
C ALA A 56 -9.57 8.88 -8.97
N ALA A 57 -8.56 9.63 -9.40
CA ALA A 57 -7.24 9.08 -9.71
C ALA A 57 -6.59 8.43 -8.47
N ALA A 58 -6.71 9.06 -7.30
CA ALA A 58 -6.23 8.50 -6.04
C ALA A 58 -7.00 7.21 -5.67
N ALA A 59 -8.32 7.19 -5.80
CA ALA A 59 -9.14 6.02 -5.55
C ALA A 59 -8.72 4.83 -6.41
N ILE A 60 -8.49 5.05 -7.70
CA ILE A 60 -8.06 4.01 -8.64
C ILE A 60 -6.65 3.51 -8.30
N ASN A 61 -5.72 4.44 -8.05
CA ASN A 61 -4.31 4.12 -7.83
C ASN A 61 -4.08 3.36 -6.51
N PHE A 62 -4.73 3.78 -5.43
CA PHE A 62 -4.50 3.21 -4.09
C PHE A 62 -5.53 2.15 -3.69
N ARG A 63 -6.10 1.42 -4.66
CA ARG A 63 -7.06 0.33 -4.40
C ARG A 63 -6.41 -0.95 -3.93
N ARG A 64 -5.19 -1.24 -4.41
CA ARG A 64 -4.54 -2.54 -4.22
C ARG A 64 -3.10 -2.38 -3.77
N LEU A 65 -2.76 -3.10 -2.72
CA LEU A 65 -1.39 -3.37 -2.32
C LEU A 65 -0.98 -4.71 -2.91
N VAL A 66 0.10 -4.72 -3.67
CA VAL A 66 0.66 -5.94 -4.27
C VAL A 66 2.02 -6.20 -3.62
N VAL A 67 2.17 -7.42 -3.11
CA VAL A 67 3.43 -7.93 -2.56
C VAL A 67 3.91 -9.03 -3.49
N THR A 68 5.11 -8.89 -4.04
CA THR A 68 5.73 -9.89 -4.90
C THR A 68 7.11 -10.28 -4.37
N PHE A 69 7.47 -11.53 -4.57
CA PHE A 69 8.80 -12.04 -4.27
C PHE A 69 9.40 -12.67 -5.54
N ASP A 70 10.60 -12.26 -5.90
CA ASP A 70 11.29 -12.68 -7.12
C ASP A 70 12.54 -13.56 -6.83
N GLY A 71 12.70 -14.04 -5.59
CA GLY A 71 13.86 -14.81 -5.14
C GLY A 71 15.02 -13.94 -4.64
N ARG A 72 15.06 -12.65 -4.97
CA ARG A 72 16.10 -11.72 -4.50
C ARG A 72 15.52 -10.52 -3.77
N HIS A 73 14.32 -10.13 -4.11
CA HIS A 73 13.66 -8.95 -3.57
C HIS A 73 12.23 -9.25 -3.16
N VAL A 74 11.83 -8.68 -2.04
CA VAL A 74 10.42 -8.48 -1.72
C VAL A 74 10.02 -7.10 -2.25
N VAL A 75 9.13 -7.08 -3.22
CA VAL A 75 8.68 -5.85 -3.87
C VAL A 75 7.29 -5.51 -3.40
N LEU A 76 7.15 -4.35 -2.79
CA LEU A 76 5.89 -3.78 -2.35
C LEU A 76 5.46 -2.74 -3.38
N ARG A 77 4.22 -2.85 -3.86
CA ARG A 77 3.63 -1.88 -4.78
C ARG A 77 2.27 -1.44 -4.28
N TYR A 78 2.10 -0.15 -4.10
CA TYR A 78 0.85 0.46 -3.70
C TYR A 78 0.55 1.65 -4.61
N GLY A 79 -0.32 1.43 -5.58
CA GLY A 79 -0.51 2.37 -6.67
C GLY A 79 0.76 2.58 -7.49
N VAL A 80 1.16 3.83 -7.64
CA VAL A 80 2.40 4.24 -8.33
C VAL A 80 3.65 4.08 -7.46
N ILE A 81 3.47 3.93 -6.14
CA ILE A 81 4.59 3.85 -5.20
C ILE A 81 5.11 2.42 -5.16
N ARG A 82 6.42 2.27 -5.31
CA ARG A 82 7.11 0.98 -5.29
C ARG A 82 8.28 1.02 -4.32
N LYS A 83 8.42 -0.04 -3.52
CA LYS A 83 9.58 -0.27 -2.65
C LYS A 83 10.14 -1.67 -2.91
N LYS A 84 11.43 -1.77 -3.08
CA LYS A 84 12.15 -3.04 -3.15
C LYS A 84 12.92 -3.23 -1.84
N ILE A 85 12.84 -4.42 -1.28
CA ILE A 85 13.60 -4.86 -0.10
C ILE A 85 14.43 -6.04 -0.54
N VAL A 86 15.74 -5.93 -0.42
CA VAL A 86 16.66 -7.02 -0.75
C VAL A 86 16.55 -8.09 0.34
N VAL A 87 16.42 -9.36 -0.06
CA VAL A 87 16.26 -10.46 0.90
C VAL A 87 17.44 -10.56 1.85
N GLY A 88 18.68 -10.33 1.37
CA GLY A 88 19.86 -10.31 2.22
C GLY A 88 19.92 -9.17 3.27
N GLU A 89 19.05 -8.15 3.17
CA GLU A 89 18.90 -7.11 4.21
C GLU A 89 17.84 -7.48 5.25
N ILE A 90 17.07 -8.57 5.05
CA ILE A 90 16.01 -9.00 5.96
C ILE A 90 16.65 -9.77 7.12
N VAL A 91 16.55 -9.20 8.31
CA VAL A 91 17.01 -9.83 9.57
C VAL A 91 15.97 -10.79 10.10
N ALA A 92 14.68 -10.42 10.04
CA ALA A 92 13.57 -11.26 10.44
C ALA A 92 12.34 -10.99 9.57
N LEU A 93 11.62 -12.06 9.27
CA LEU A 93 10.34 -12.01 8.54
C LEU A 93 9.33 -12.86 9.29
N GLU A 94 8.30 -12.24 9.82
CA GLU A 94 7.32 -12.89 10.68
C GLU A 94 5.89 -12.61 10.21
N PRO A 95 4.98 -13.60 10.28
CA PRO A 95 3.55 -13.32 10.12
C PRO A 95 3.08 -12.37 11.22
N ALA A 96 2.24 -11.41 10.89
CA ALA A 96 1.74 -10.43 11.84
C ALA A 96 0.28 -10.08 11.57
N GLN A 97 -0.46 -9.80 12.64
CA GLN A 97 -1.80 -9.23 12.54
C GLN A 97 -1.70 -7.70 12.51
N ILE A 98 -2.09 -7.12 11.39
CA ILE A 98 -2.05 -5.68 11.19
C ILE A 98 -3.38 -5.08 11.63
N LYS A 99 -3.29 -4.06 12.51
CA LYS A 99 -4.41 -3.26 13.00
C LYS A 99 -4.19 -1.83 12.50
N TRP A 100 -4.97 -1.40 11.51
CA TRP A 100 -4.78 -0.12 10.80
C TRP A 100 -4.75 1.11 11.73
N TRP A 101 -5.50 1.08 12.84
CA TRP A 101 -5.51 2.21 13.80
C TRP A 101 -4.19 2.40 14.54
N ARG A 102 -3.35 1.35 14.69
CA ARG A 102 -2.00 1.47 15.29
C ARG A 102 -1.05 2.28 14.42
N PHE A 103 -1.37 2.41 13.15
CA PHE A 103 -0.58 3.16 12.17
C PHE A 103 -1.20 4.53 11.84
N GLY A 104 -2.31 4.91 12.52
CA GLY A 104 -3.00 6.17 12.26
C GLY A 104 -3.75 6.19 10.93
N GLY A 105 -4.16 5.01 10.40
CA GLY A 105 -4.94 4.90 9.19
C GLY A 105 -4.38 3.92 8.16
N THR A 106 -5.04 3.85 7.01
CA THR A 106 -4.59 3.09 5.84
C THR A 106 -3.62 3.91 4.97
N GLY A 107 -2.89 3.24 4.09
CA GLY A 107 -1.91 3.86 3.20
C GLY A 107 -0.46 3.54 3.59
N ILE A 108 0.46 4.37 3.11
CA ILE A 108 1.86 4.30 3.50
C ILE A 108 2.07 5.23 4.69
N ARG A 109 2.49 4.66 5.81
CA ARG A 109 2.69 5.38 7.06
C ARG A 109 4.14 5.25 7.52
N MET A 110 4.69 6.33 8.05
CA MET A 110 6.05 6.39 8.57
C MET A 110 6.02 7.08 9.93
N GLY A 111 6.62 6.47 10.94
CA GLY A 111 6.73 7.05 12.28
C GLY A 111 7.48 6.12 13.23
N GLY A 112 8.24 6.67 14.17
CA GLY A 112 8.90 5.91 15.23
C GLY A 112 9.85 4.80 14.76
N GLY A 113 10.53 4.97 13.63
CA GLY A 113 11.38 3.92 13.05
C GLY A 113 10.64 2.79 12.35
N MET A 114 9.31 2.83 12.32
CA MET A 114 8.46 1.84 11.67
C MET A 114 7.84 2.39 10.39
N ARG A 115 7.63 1.52 9.41
CA ARG A 115 6.92 1.83 8.17
C ARG A 115 5.75 0.87 8.01
N GLY A 116 4.56 1.41 7.72
CA GLY A 116 3.36 0.63 7.48
C GLY A 116 2.90 0.76 6.04
N TRP A 117 2.68 -0.36 5.35
CA TRP A 117 1.99 -0.46 4.08
C TRP A 117 0.64 -1.11 4.36
N VAL A 118 -0.32 -0.29 4.79
CA VAL A 118 -1.54 -0.73 5.44
C VAL A 118 -2.76 -0.49 4.55
N THR A 119 -3.49 -1.54 4.24
CA THR A 119 -4.75 -1.47 3.46
C THR A 119 -5.98 -1.58 4.34
N GLY A 120 -5.79 -2.10 5.57
CA GLY A 120 -6.86 -2.35 6.53
C GLY A 120 -6.37 -3.22 7.69
N SER A 121 -7.28 -3.69 8.53
CA SER A 121 -6.97 -4.74 9.50
C SER A 121 -6.98 -6.11 8.83
N GLY A 122 -6.06 -6.97 9.22
CA GLY A 122 -5.97 -8.32 8.68
C GLY A 122 -4.56 -8.91 8.74
N PRO A 123 -4.37 -10.05 8.09
CA PRO A 123 -3.08 -10.71 8.05
C PRO A 123 -2.06 -9.87 7.30
N GLY A 124 -0.81 -10.02 7.68
CA GLY A 124 0.31 -9.34 7.07
C GLY A 124 1.64 -9.91 7.52
N VAL A 125 2.71 -9.23 7.16
CA VAL A 125 4.07 -9.58 7.55
C VAL A 125 4.75 -8.40 8.21
N LYS A 126 5.55 -8.69 9.22
CA LYS A 126 6.55 -7.80 9.79
C LYS A 126 7.88 -8.14 9.14
N ILE A 127 8.46 -7.19 8.45
CA ILE A 127 9.78 -7.30 7.79
C ILE A 127 10.73 -6.43 8.59
N GLU A 128 11.66 -7.07 9.26
CA GLU A 128 12.73 -6.40 9.98
C GLU A 128 13.99 -6.39 9.13
N THR A 129 14.53 -5.21 8.93
CA THR A 129 15.74 -5.00 8.15
C THR A 129 16.73 -4.18 8.96
N THR A 130 17.98 -4.15 8.56
CA THR A 130 19.01 -3.27 9.15
C THR A 130 18.62 -1.79 9.14
N ARG A 131 17.65 -1.40 8.28
CA ARG A 131 17.16 -0.01 8.12
C ARG A 131 15.85 0.28 8.85
N GLY A 132 15.32 -0.69 9.62
CA GLY A 132 14.10 -0.54 10.41
C GLY A 132 13.02 -1.56 10.06
N ILE A 133 11.86 -1.41 10.69
CA ILE A 133 10.75 -2.35 10.62
C ILE A 133 9.73 -1.90 9.59
N THR A 134 9.26 -2.80 8.75
CA THR A 134 8.20 -2.55 7.77
C THR A 134 7.05 -3.55 8.00
N TYR A 135 5.84 -3.04 8.22
CA TYR A 135 4.61 -3.83 8.29
C TYR A 135 3.87 -3.75 6.98
N VAL A 136 3.41 -4.89 6.47
CA VAL A 136 2.77 -4.98 5.16
C VAL A 136 1.57 -5.92 5.23
N ASN A 137 0.38 -5.47 4.81
CA ASN A 137 -0.74 -6.39 4.64
C ASN A 137 -0.44 -7.42 3.54
N CYS A 138 -0.65 -8.69 3.85
CA CYS A 138 -0.44 -9.80 2.93
C CYS A 138 -1.38 -10.95 3.32
N GLU A 139 -2.30 -11.33 2.44
CA GLU A 139 -3.27 -12.41 2.73
C GLU A 139 -2.60 -13.77 2.94
N ARG A 140 -1.49 -14.01 2.25
CA ARG A 140 -0.72 -15.25 2.31
C ARG A 140 0.62 -15.04 3.01
N ALA A 141 0.57 -14.41 4.20
CA ALA A 141 1.75 -14.04 4.97
C ALA A 141 2.67 -15.23 5.26
N GLU A 142 2.11 -16.35 5.77
CA GLU A 142 2.85 -17.55 6.11
C GLU A 142 3.58 -18.17 4.92
N ARG A 143 2.93 -18.15 3.74
CA ARG A 143 3.54 -18.66 2.52
C ARG A 143 4.71 -17.78 2.04
N LEU A 144 4.60 -16.45 2.20
CA LEU A 144 5.70 -15.56 1.89
C LEU A 144 6.89 -15.80 2.80
N VAL A 145 6.64 -15.95 4.11
CA VAL A 145 7.68 -16.26 5.11
C VAL A 145 8.37 -17.57 4.76
N ALA A 146 7.62 -18.66 4.56
CA ALA A 146 8.18 -19.96 4.21
C ALA A 146 9.05 -19.93 2.95
N LEU A 147 8.63 -19.23 1.90
CA LEU A 147 9.40 -19.08 0.66
C LEU A 147 10.70 -18.30 0.85
N VAL A 148 10.67 -17.23 1.63
CA VAL A 148 11.87 -16.43 1.90
C VAL A 148 12.86 -17.20 2.74
N ASP A 149 12.38 -17.95 3.76
CA ASP A 149 13.22 -18.81 4.62
C ASP A 149 13.85 -19.97 3.84
N GLU A 150 13.08 -20.59 2.94
CA GLU A 150 13.60 -21.63 2.05
C GLU A 150 14.70 -21.09 1.14
N PHE A 151 14.50 -19.91 0.61
CA PHE A 151 15.48 -19.26 -0.27
C PHE A 151 16.76 -18.88 0.48
N ASN A 152 16.64 -18.36 1.72
CA ASN A 152 17.81 -18.05 2.55
C ASN A 152 18.61 -19.30 2.89
N ARG A 153 17.96 -20.39 3.32
CA ARG A 153 18.62 -21.68 3.60
C ARG A 153 19.34 -22.24 2.38
N ALA A 154 18.70 -22.14 1.19
CA ALA A 154 19.33 -22.59 -0.04
C ALA A 154 20.54 -21.73 -0.46
N ALA A 155 20.57 -20.45 -0.09
CA ALA A 155 21.68 -19.55 -0.33
C ALA A 155 22.88 -19.85 0.61
N GLU A 156 22.62 -20.12 1.88
CA GLU A 156 23.61 -20.51 2.90
C GLU A 156 24.29 -21.85 2.57
N GLY A 157 23.52 -22.85 2.13
CA GLY A 157 24.05 -24.16 1.75
C GLY A 157 24.91 -24.16 0.46
N ARG A 158 24.97 -23.06 -0.29
CA ARG A 158 25.86 -22.91 -1.46
C ARG A 158 27.22 -22.27 -1.13
N GLN A 159 27.37 -21.77 0.09
CA GLN A 159 28.60 -21.10 0.54
C GLN A 159 29.52 -22.03 1.36
N THR A 160 29.05 -23.22 1.68
CA THR A 160 29.82 -24.31 2.30
C THR A 160 30.26 -25.34 1.24
#